data_cb5ebe46131a81001c544869cec1577b
#
_entry.id   cb5ebe46131a81001c544869cec1577b
#
_cell.length_a   1.000
_cell.length_b   1.000
_cell.length_c   1.000
_cell.angle_alpha   90.00
_cell.angle_beta   90.00
_cell.angle_gamma   90.00
#
_symmetry.space_group_name_H-M   'P 1'
#
loop_
_entity.id
_entity.type
_entity.pdbx_description
1 polymer ?
#
loop_
_entity_poly.entity_id
_entity_poly.type
_entity_poly.pdbx_seq_one_letter_code
_entity_poly.pdbx_strand_id
1 'polypeptide(L)'
;NISLIFINSNNLSNKSFLVANPDTGRFVVHELLRQYGEEMLTADQALCDETIASHVDFYVSFLEDACNQIFDAKQPAAVELVEPDLENVRAAWNAAIEAGGSSFSTRAAFAFFFIYEVHGWHLPGAQLFGDAATALVNCGEDALRLRAFCLASQSWFVGLAGDPQRGREYGDQALAILESMPP
;
A
#
# COMPACT_ATOMS: atom_id res chain seq x y z
N ASN A 1 -11.14 3.11 -5.49
CA ASN A 1 -12.53 2.66 -5.26
C ASN A 1 -13.25 3.35 -4.10
N ILE A 2 -12.56 4.08 -3.23
CA ILE A 2 -13.14 4.67 -2.01
C ILE A 2 -13.65 6.09 -2.24
N SER A 3 -13.13 6.82 -3.21
CA SER A 3 -13.46 8.23 -3.42
C SER A 3 -14.92 8.48 -3.83
N LEU A 4 -15.56 7.53 -4.48
CA LEU A 4 -17.00 7.58 -4.72
C LEU A 4 -17.84 7.42 -3.44
N ILE A 5 -17.26 6.86 -2.38
CA ILE A 5 -17.95 6.63 -1.10
C ILE A 5 -18.05 7.91 -0.28
N PHE A 6 -17.06 8.81 -0.38
CA PHE A 6 -17.08 10.08 0.37
C PHE A 6 -18.02 11.15 -0.20
N ILE A 7 -18.38 11.10 -1.49
CA ILE A 7 -19.18 12.16 -2.14
C ILE A 7 -20.71 12.03 -1.94
N ASN A 8 -21.22 11.32 -1.02
CA ASN A 8 -22.65 11.27 -0.65
C ASN A 8 -23.15 9.83 -0.37
N SER A 9 -22.54 9.17 0.59
CA SER A 9 -22.95 7.81 1.00
C SER A 9 -24.46 7.71 1.27
N ASN A 10 -25.09 8.74 1.84
CA ASN A 10 -26.53 8.76 2.08
C ASN A 10 -27.38 8.85 0.82
N ASN A 11 -26.92 9.53 -0.25
CA ASN A 11 -27.68 9.65 -1.50
C ASN A 11 -27.49 8.42 -2.40
N LEU A 12 -26.34 7.78 -2.38
CA LEU A 12 -26.03 6.58 -3.16
C LEU A 12 -26.63 5.33 -2.53
N SER A 13 -26.67 5.23 -1.21
CA SER A 13 -27.32 4.14 -0.49
C SER A 13 -28.83 4.15 -0.72
N ASN A 14 -29.46 5.33 -0.68
CA ASN A 14 -30.90 5.48 -0.95
C ASN A 14 -31.31 5.13 -2.41
N LYS A 15 -30.38 5.07 -3.34
CA LYS A 15 -30.61 4.68 -4.74
C LYS A 15 -30.19 3.24 -5.03
N SER A 16 -29.93 2.42 -4.02
CA SER A 16 -29.46 1.02 -4.14
C SER A 16 -28.14 0.86 -4.92
N PHE A 17 -27.35 1.91 -5.00
CA PHE A 17 -26.04 1.89 -5.67
C PHE A 17 -24.91 1.40 -4.79
N LEU A 18 -25.11 1.48 -3.48
CA LEU A 18 -24.25 0.93 -2.46
C LEU A 18 -25.02 -0.08 -1.63
N VAL A 19 -24.50 -1.27 -1.49
CA VAL A 19 -25.04 -2.29 -0.59
C VAL A 19 -24.18 -2.27 0.68
N ALA A 20 -24.78 -1.85 1.80
CA ALA A 20 -24.13 -1.92 3.08
C ALA A 20 -24.14 -3.38 3.58
N ASN A 21 -22.99 -3.87 3.99
CA ASN A 21 -22.92 -5.11 4.76
C ASN A 21 -23.19 -4.77 6.24
N PRO A 22 -24.30 -5.23 6.83
CA PRO A 22 -24.69 -4.87 8.18
C PRO A 22 -23.72 -5.40 9.25
N ASP A 23 -23.01 -6.50 8.96
CA ASP A 23 -22.12 -7.14 9.91
C ASP A 23 -20.76 -6.44 10.01
N THR A 24 -20.30 -5.84 8.92
CA THR A 24 -18.98 -5.21 8.82
C THR A 24 -19.03 -3.69 8.70
N GLY A 25 -20.20 -3.09 8.49
CA GLY A 25 -20.38 -1.67 8.19
C GLY A 25 -19.78 -1.22 6.84
N ARG A 26 -19.33 -2.17 6.02
CA ARG A 26 -18.68 -1.90 4.73
C ARG A 26 -19.71 -1.77 3.62
N PHE A 27 -19.35 -1.01 2.58
CA PHE A 27 -20.18 -0.84 1.40
C PHE A 27 -19.58 -1.62 0.22
N VAL A 28 -20.46 -2.29 -0.52
CA VAL A 28 -20.13 -2.88 -1.82
C VAL A 28 -20.74 -2.00 -2.91
N VAL A 29 -19.91 -1.55 -3.83
CA VAL A 29 -20.32 -0.76 -5.00
C VAL A 29 -20.68 -1.75 -6.12
N HIS A 30 -21.82 -1.55 -6.76
CA HIS A 30 -22.19 -2.36 -7.92
C HIS A 30 -21.19 -2.14 -9.06
N GLU A 31 -20.79 -3.21 -9.74
CA GLU A 31 -19.73 -3.20 -10.77
C GLU A 31 -19.97 -2.15 -11.88
N LEU A 32 -21.20 -2.00 -12.35
CA LEU A 32 -21.53 -0.98 -13.38
C LEU A 32 -21.28 0.45 -12.90
N LEU A 33 -21.45 0.71 -11.60
CA LEU A 33 -21.17 2.02 -11.02
C LEU A 33 -19.68 2.25 -10.81
N ARG A 34 -18.96 1.19 -10.49
CA ARG A 34 -17.51 1.24 -10.41
C ARG A 34 -16.93 1.64 -11.76
N GLN A 35 -17.37 0.96 -12.83
CA GLN A 35 -16.97 1.27 -14.21
C GLN A 35 -17.33 2.70 -14.63
N TYR A 36 -18.56 3.11 -14.39
CA TYR A 36 -19.00 4.48 -14.67
C TYR A 36 -18.19 5.52 -13.90
N GLY A 37 -17.90 5.27 -12.63
CA GLY A 37 -17.04 6.14 -11.82
C GLY A 37 -15.62 6.24 -12.36
N GLU A 38 -15.05 5.14 -12.83
CA GLU A 38 -13.74 5.11 -13.47
C GLU A 38 -13.73 5.92 -14.79
N GLU A 39 -14.76 5.77 -15.63
CA GLU A 39 -14.92 6.57 -16.85
C GLU A 39 -15.02 8.06 -16.54
N MET A 40 -15.77 8.44 -15.53
CA MET A 40 -15.93 9.84 -15.12
C MET A 40 -14.63 10.42 -14.55
N LEU A 41 -13.89 9.65 -13.76
CA LEU A 41 -12.59 10.06 -13.23
C LEU A 41 -11.54 10.24 -14.33
N THR A 42 -11.52 9.33 -15.31
CA THR A 42 -10.58 9.44 -16.44
C THR A 42 -10.88 10.62 -17.36
N ALA A 43 -12.12 11.13 -17.36
CA ALA A 43 -12.51 12.32 -18.13
C ALA A 43 -12.03 13.64 -17.51
N ASP A 44 -11.72 13.67 -16.21
CA ASP A 44 -11.21 14.84 -15.48
C ASP A 44 -9.91 14.47 -14.76
N GLN A 45 -8.77 14.80 -15.39
CA GLN A 45 -7.45 14.45 -14.86
C GLN A 45 -7.18 15.08 -13.50
N ALA A 46 -7.60 16.32 -13.25
CA ALA A 46 -7.38 16.99 -11.99
C ALA A 46 -8.15 16.30 -10.85
N LEU A 47 -9.39 15.93 -11.09
CA LEU A 47 -10.21 15.17 -10.15
C LEU A 47 -9.64 13.76 -9.92
N CYS A 48 -9.12 13.12 -10.97
CA CYS A 48 -8.47 11.83 -10.88
C CYS A 48 -7.25 11.88 -9.96
N ASP A 49 -6.35 12.85 -10.19
CA ASP A 49 -5.12 13.04 -9.42
C ASP A 49 -5.42 13.34 -7.94
N GLU A 50 -6.38 14.24 -7.66
CA GLU A 50 -6.82 14.54 -6.29
C GLU A 50 -7.41 13.32 -5.59
N THR A 51 -8.19 12.54 -6.32
CA THR A 51 -8.82 11.32 -5.81
C THR A 51 -7.77 10.25 -5.46
N ILE A 52 -6.79 10.04 -6.35
CA ILE A 52 -5.68 9.10 -6.13
C ILE A 52 -4.85 9.55 -4.92
N ALA A 53 -4.49 10.83 -4.85
CA ALA A 53 -3.74 11.37 -3.73
C ALA A 53 -4.47 11.18 -2.39
N SER A 54 -5.76 11.50 -2.34
CA SER A 54 -6.58 11.30 -1.14
C SER A 54 -6.70 9.82 -0.74
N HIS A 55 -6.75 8.91 -1.71
CA HIS A 55 -6.76 7.48 -1.47
C HIS A 55 -5.43 7.00 -0.89
N VAL A 56 -4.31 7.46 -1.43
CA VAL A 56 -2.97 7.16 -0.90
C VAL A 56 -2.83 7.68 0.52
N ASP A 57 -3.16 8.94 0.79
CA ASP A 57 -3.04 9.56 2.11
C ASP A 57 -3.87 8.82 3.17
N PHE A 58 -5.08 8.40 2.81
CA PHE A 58 -5.94 7.61 3.70
C PHE A 58 -5.27 6.28 4.08
N TYR A 59 -4.78 5.51 3.09
CA TYR A 59 -4.20 4.20 3.38
C TYR A 59 -2.82 4.27 3.99
N VAL A 60 -2.05 5.31 3.74
CA VAL A 60 -0.80 5.58 4.47
C VAL A 60 -1.11 5.78 5.95
N SER A 61 -2.05 6.67 6.30
CA SER A 61 -2.46 6.92 7.68
C SER A 61 -3.03 5.66 8.35
N PHE A 62 -3.85 4.91 7.63
CA PHE A 62 -4.43 3.64 8.08
C PHE A 62 -3.36 2.59 8.42
N LEU A 63 -2.33 2.46 7.57
CA LEU A 63 -1.20 1.55 7.80
C LEU A 63 -0.28 2.03 8.94
N GLU A 64 -0.12 3.33 9.12
CA GLU A 64 0.64 3.88 10.25
C GLU A 64 -0.03 3.57 11.59
N ASP A 65 -1.37 3.62 11.64
CA ASP A 65 -2.14 3.20 12.81
C ASP A 65 -2.01 1.69 13.07
N ALA A 66 -2.04 0.88 12.01
CA ALA A 66 -1.77 -0.56 12.13
C ALA A 66 -0.33 -0.82 12.61
N CYS A 67 0.66 -0.06 12.12
CA CYS A 67 2.04 -0.11 12.57
C CYS A 67 2.16 0.13 14.09
N ASN A 68 1.44 1.12 14.63
CA ASN A 68 1.39 1.37 16.06
C ASN A 68 0.90 0.13 16.83
N GLN A 69 -0.15 -0.54 16.35
CA GLN A 69 -0.68 -1.75 16.98
C GLN A 69 0.31 -2.92 16.93
N ILE A 70 1.07 -3.05 15.85
CA ILE A 70 2.13 -4.07 15.72
C ILE A 70 3.18 -3.88 16.82
N PHE A 71 3.64 -2.65 17.04
CA PHE A 71 4.64 -2.34 18.08
C PHE A 71 4.08 -2.43 19.51
N ASP A 72 2.78 -2.21 19.70
CA ASP A 72 2.09 -2.35 20.98
C ASP A 72 1.76 -3.81 21.36
N ALA A 73 2.35 -4.78 20.68
CA ALA A 73 2.09 -6.22 20.84
C ALA A 73 0.63 -6.64 20.58
N LYS A 74 -0.09 -5.88 19.75
CA LYS A 74 -1.45 -6.19 19.27
C LYS A 74 -1.44 -6.67 17.82
N GLN A 75 -0.44 -7.45 17.47
CA GLN A 75 -0.21 -7.92 16.09
C GLN A 75 -1.41 -8.61 15.45
N PRO A 76 -2.16 -9.52 16.13
CA PRO A 76 -3.35 -10.12 15.54
C PRO A 76 -4.42 -9.07 15.17
N ALA A 77 -4.63 -8.07 16.02
CA ALA A 77 -5.61 -7.00 15.76
C ALA A 77 -5.19 -6.13 14.58
N ALA A 78 -3.89 -5.88 14.40
CA ALA A 78 -3.37 -5.15 13.25
C ALA A 78 -3.61 -5.91 11.94
N VAL A 79 -3.44 -7.25 11.94
CA VAL A 79 -3.72 -8.12 10.78
C VAL A 79 -5.22 -8.09 10.47
N GLU A 80 -6.07 -8.36 11.46
CA GLU A 80 -7.54 -8.33 11.32
C GLU A 80 -8.07 -6.97 10.82
N LEU A 81 -7.40 -5.87 11.19
CA LEU A 81 -7.73 -4.53 10.73
C LEU A 81 -7.42 -4.34 9.23
N VAL A 82 -6.24 -4.77 8.76
CA VAL A 82 -5.73 -4.50 7.41
C VAL A 82 -6.24 -5.49 6.38
N GLU A 83 -6.40 -6.75 6.75
CA GLU A 83 -6.72 -7.85 5.83
C GLU A 83 -7.97 -7.59 4.95
N PRO A 84 -9.10 -7.06 5.48
CA PRO A 84 -10.28 -6.78 4.68
C PRO A 84 -10.08 -5.64 3.65
N ASP A 85 -9.06 -4.80 3.82
CA ASP A 85 -8.73 -3.68 2.93
C ASP A 85 -7.48 -3.91 2.08
N LEU A 86 -6.94 -5.11 2.07
CA LEU A 86 -5.65 -5.42 1.47
C LEU A 86 -5.57 -5.01 -0.02
N GLU A 87 -6.64 -5.19 -0.79
CA GLU A 87 -6.68 -4.79 -2.20
C GLU A 87 -6.64 -3.26 -2.37
N ASN A 88 -7.29 -2.54 -1.46
CA ASN A 88 -7.22 -1.07 -1.45
C ASN A 88 -5.83 -0.58 -1.04
N VAL A 89 -5.22 -1.25 -0.06
CA VAL A 89 -3.82 -0.98 0.34
C VAL A 89 -2.87 -1.21 -0.83
N ARG A 90 -3.05 -2.31 -1.58
CA ARG A 90 -2.25 -2.58 -2.80
C ARG A 90 -2.44 -1.51 -3.87
N ALA A 91 -3.67 -1.05 -4.07
CA ALA A 91 -3.96 0.03 -5.01
C ALA A 91 -3.28 1.34 -4.59
N ALA A 92 -3.35 1.71 -3.31
CA ALA A 92 -2.67 2.88 -2.77
C ALA A 92 -1.14 2.76 -2.88
N TRP A 93 -0.59 1.59 -2.58
CA TRP A 93 0.84 1.30 -2.74
C TRP A 93 1.29 1.52 -4.18
N ASN A 94 0.61 0.89 -5.15
CA ASN A 94 0.97 0.99 -6.55
C ASN A 94 0.91 2.44 -7.04
N ALA A 95 -0.16 3.16 -6.72
CA ALA A 95 -0.31 4.57 -7.07
C ALA A 95 0.80 5.45 -6.47
N ALA A 96 1.17 5.22 -5.22
CA ALA A 96 2.26 5.94 -4.57
C ALA A 96 3.62 5.65 -5.22
N ILE A 97 3.91 4.38 -5.55
CA ILE A 97 5.16 3.99 -6.23
C ILE A 97 5.24 4.61 -7.63
N GLU A 98 4.15 4.58 -8.40
CA GLU A 98 4.05 5.22 -9.73
C GLU A 98 4.28 6.74 -9.65
N ALA A 99 3.84 7.38 -8.55
CA ALA A 99 4.07 8.80 -8.29
C ALA A 99 5.47 9.12 -7.70
N GLY A 100 6.37 8.13 -7.60
CA GLY A 100 7.74 8.31 -7.12
C GLY A 100 7.95 8.03 -5.63
N GLY A 101 6.97 7.49 -4.93
CA GLY A 101 7.09 6.92 -3.59
C GLY A 101 7.16 7.91 -2.42
N SER A 102 7.27 9.21 -2.65
CA SER A 102 7.46 10.21 -1.59
C SER A 102 6.28 10.33 -0.62
N SER A 103 5.08 9.98 -1.07
CA SER A 103 3.85 9.99 -0.27
C SER A 103 3.69 8.76 0.62
N PHE A 104 4.51 7.70 0.46
CA PHE A 104 4.38 6.47 1.24
C PHE A 104 5.46 6.37 2.31
N SER A 105 5.07 6.48 3.58
CA SER A 105 6.03 6.43 4.67
C SER A 105 6.62 5.03 4.89
N THR A 106 7.85 4.96 5.41
CA THR A 106 8.46 3.67 5.78
C THR A 106 7.71 2.95 6.91
N ARG A 107 6.98 3.69 7.75
CA ARG A 107 6.12 3.09 8.80
C ARG A 107 4.92 2.37 8.19
N ALA A 108 4.25 3.00 7.23
CA ALA A 108 3.16 2.38 6.47
C ALA A 108 3.68 1.17 5.67
N ALA A 109 4.84 1.30 5.03
CA ALA A 109 5.50 0.21 4.32
C ALA A 109 5.85 -0.97 5.25
N PHE A 110 6.26 -0.69 6.50
CA PHE A 110 6.52 -1.74 7.49
C PHE A 110 5.25 -2.50 7.87
N ALA A 111 4.13 -1.81 8.10
CA ALA A 111 2.86 -2.49 8.39
C ALA A 111 2.44 -3.38 7.21
N PHE A 112 2.62 -2.89 5.98
CA PHE A 112 2.32 -3.67 4.78
C PHE A 112 3.24 -4.89 4.62
N PHE A 113 4.55 -4.72 4.85
CA PHE A 113 5.52 -5.82 4.92
C PHE A 113 5.10 -6.89 5.95
N PHE A 114 4.70 -6.44 7.15
CA PHE A 114 4.32 -7.33 8.25
C PHE A 114 3.12 -8.22 7.89
N ILE A 115 2.14 -7.69 7.14
CA ILE A 115 1.00 -8.50 6.65
C ILE A 115 1.50 -9.64 5.74
N TYR A 116 2.40 -9.36 4.81
CA TYR A 116 2.96 -10.39 3.92
C TYR A 116 3.77 -11.44 4.68
N GLU A 117 4.51 -10.99 5.70
CA GLU A 117 5.34 -11.85 6.54
C GLU A 117 4.49 -12.82 7.37
N VAL A 118 3.46 -12.32 8.06
CA VAL A 118 2.56 -13.13 8.90
C VAL A 118 1.80 -14.17 8.08
N HIS A 119 1.41 -13.85 6.85
CA HIS A 119 0.75 -14.78 5.95
C HIS A 119 1.70 -15.77 5.26
N GLY A 120 3.02 -15.61 5.43
CA GLY A 120 4.01 -16.44 4.74
C GLY A 120 4.04 -16.23 3.22
N TRP A 121 3.60 -15.06 2.73
CA TRP A 121 3.58 -14.75 1.29
C TRP A 121 4.95 -14.30 0.80
N HIS A 122 5.95 -15.20 0.93
CA HIS A 122 7.35 -14.87 0.68
C HIS A 122 7.61 -14.51 -0.79
N LEU A 123 7.14 -15.32 -1.75
CA LEU A 123 7.33 -15.01 -3.18
C LEU A 123 6.53 -13.78 -3.63
N PRO A 124 5.24 -13.62 -3.28
CA PRO A 124 4.50 -12.39 -3.57
C PRO A 124 5.12 -11.15 -2.90
N GLY A 125 5.62 -11.28 -1.68
CA GLY A 125 6.31 -10.18 -0.97
C GLY A 125 7.62 -9.80 -1.66
N ALA A 126 8.44 -10.77 -2.03
CA ALA A 126 9.68 -10.52 -2.78
C ALA A 126 9.40 -9.79 -4.10
N GLN A 127 8.34 -10.17 -4.81
CA GLN A 127 7.93 -9.52 -6.06
C GLN A 127 7.46 -8.08 -5.81
N LEU A 128 6.50 -7.88 -4.89
CA LEU A 128 5.93 -6.57 -4.58
C LEU A 128 6.99 -5.53 -4.22
N PHE A 129 7.86 -5.86 -3.27
CA PHE A 129 8.90 -4.94 -2.81
C PHE A 129 10.04 -4.81 -3.83
N GLY A 130 10.34 -5.85 -4.60
CA GLY A 130 11.32 -5.79 -5.68
C GLY A 130 10.91 -4.89 -6.84
N ASP A 131 9.64 -4.97 -7.25
CA ASP A 131 9.08 -4.09 -8.29
C ASP A 131 9.10 -2.63 -7.84
N ALA A 132 8.71 -2.37 -6.59
CA ALA A 132 8.78 -1.03 -6.00
C ALA A 132 10.22 -0.51 -5.93
N ALA A 133 11.19 -1.31 -5.46
CA ALA A 133 12.59 -0.93 -5.41
C ALA A 133 13.16 -0.58 -6.79
N THR A 134 12.69 -1.28 -7.81
CA THR A 134 13.09 -1.05 -9.22
C THR A 134 12.46 0.24 -9.76
N ALA A 135 11.18 0.47 -9.51
CA ALA A 135 10.47 1.67 -9.95
C ALA A 135 11.07 2.95 -9.33
N LEU A 136 11.54 2.87 -8.06
CA LEU A 136 12.09 3.99 -7.31
C LEU A 136 13.56 4.32 -7.62
N VAL A 137 14.21 3.66 -8.60
CA VAL A 137 15.64 3.86 -8.89
C VAL A 137 15.99 5.31 -9.23
N ASN A 138 15.10 6.01 -9.94
CA ASN A 138 15.34 7.36 -10.46
C ASN A 138 14.44 8.44 -9.82
N CYS A 139 13.82 8.15 -8.68
CA CYS A 139 12.82 9.02 -8.06
C CYS A 139 13.38 10.09 -7.10
N GLY A 140 14.70 10.30 -7.09
CA GLY A 140 15.33 11.34 -6.28
C GLY A 140 15.55 10.97 -4.81
N GLU A 141 16.05 11.93 -4.01
CA GLU A 141 16.47 11.67 -2.63
C GLU A 141 15.31 11.34 -1.69
N ASP A 142 14.14 11.93 -1.90
CA ASP A 142 12.95 11.70 -1.07
C ASP A 142 12.47 10.24 -1.10
N ALA A 143 12.70 9.53 -2.20
CA ALA A 143 12.33 8.13 -2.36
C ALA A 143 13.38 7.15 -1.83
N LEU A 144 14.61 7.59 -1.52
CA LEU A 144 15.73 6.71 -1.17
C LEU A 144 15.43 5.86 0.08
N ARG A 145 14.79 6.44 1.11
CA ARG A 145 14.45 5.70 2.33
C ARG A 145 13.46 4.58 2.04
N LEU A 146 12.41 4.87 1.27
CA LEU A 146 11.44 3.86 0.88
C LEU A 146 12.07 2.80 -0.03
N ARG A 147 12.93 3.20 -0.97
CA ARG A 147 13.65 2.26 -1.83
C ARG A 147 14.56 1.34 -1.03
N ALA A 148 15.32 1.86 -0.07
CA ALA A 148 16.16 1.05 0.81
C ALA A 148 15.32 0.06 1.63
N PHE A 149 14.18 0.51 2.15
CA PHE A 149 13.22 -0.35 2.84
C PHE A 149 12.69 -1.46 1.92
N CYS A 150 12.33 -1.15 0.68
CA CYS A 150 11.86 -2.13 -0.30
C CYS A 150 12.94 -3.18 -0.60
N LEU A 151 14.20 -2.78 -0.80
CA LEU A 151 15.31 -3.71 -1.00
C LEU A 151 15.56 -4.60 0.22
N ALA A 152 15.49 -4.04 1.43
CA ALA A 152 15.61 -4.81 2.67
C ALA A 152 14.46 -5.83 2.82
N SER A 153 13.23 -5.44 2.49
CA SER A 153 12.06 -6.32 2.48
C SER A 153 12.18 -7.42 1.44
N GLN A 154 12.65 -7.09 0.24
CA GLN A 154 12.93 -8.06 -0.82
C GLN A 154 14.02 -9.06 -0.39
N SER A 155 15.09 -8.56 0.23
CA SER A 155 16.16 -9.38 0.82
C SER A 155 15.61 -10.42 1.79
N TRP A 156 14.74 -9.99 2.71
CA TRP A 156 14.09 -10.84 3.70
C TRP A 156 13.26 -11.94 3.03
N PHE A 157 12.36 -11.57 2.15
CA PHE A 157 11.45 -12.51 1.49
C PHE A 157 12.16 -13.47 0.55
N VAL A 158 13.17 -13.03 -0.20
CA VAL A 158 14.00 -13.89 -1.06
C VAL A 158 14.78 -14.90 -0.24
N GLY A 159 15.33 -14.47 0.91
CA GLY A 159 16.00 -15.36 1.84
C GLY A 159 15.07 -16.46 2.38
N LEU A 160 13.84 -16.10 2.81
CA LEU A 160 12.82 -17.05 3.27
C LEU A 160 12.29 -17.95 2.15
N ALA A 161 12.27 -17.48 0.92
CA ALA A 161 11.90 -18.27 -0.25
C ALA A 161 12.98 -19.30 -0.68
N GLY A 162 14.14 -19.31 0.00
CA GLY A 162 15.17 -20.32 -0.19
C GLY A 162 16.41 -19.85 -0.97
N ASP A 163 16.56 -18.57 -1.28
CA ASP A 163 17.74 -17.98 -1.91
C ASP A 163 18.43 -16.94 -1.01
N PRO A 164 19.11 -17.38 0.07
CA PRO A 164 19.74 -16.44 1.02
C PRO A 164 20.93 -15.70 0.42
N GLN A 165 21.57 -16.23 -0.64
CA GLN A 165 22.67 -15.56 -1.29
C GLN A 165 22.16 -14.32 -2.06
N ARG A 166 21.13 -14.48 -2.85
CA ARG A 166 20.48 -13.39 -3.56
C ARG A 166 19.81 -12.40 -2.59
N GLY A 167 19.24 -12.90 -1.51
CA GLY A 167 18.74 -12.06 -0.42
C GLY A 167 19.83 -11.13 0.12
N ARG A 168 21.05 -11.64 0.37
CA ARG A 168 22.19 -10.84 0.82
C ARG A 168 22.53 -9.73 -0.17
N GLU A 169 22.54 -10.00 -1.47
CA GLU A 169 22.85 -9.00 -2.50
C GLU A 169 21.86 -7.81 -2.45
N TYR A 170 20.57 -8.06 -2.21
CA TYR A 170 19.58 -6.99 -2.01
C TYR A 170 19.78 -6.24 -0.70
N GLY A 171 20.14 -6.95 0.38
CA GLY A 171 20.47 -6.34 1.67
C GLY A 171 21.66 -5.39 1.57
N ASP A 172 22.72 -5.81 0.88
CA ASP A 172 23.93 -4.98 0.65
C ASP A 172 23.59 -3.72 -0.17
N GLN A 173 22.69 -3.82 -1.16
CA GLN A 173 22.19 -2.66 -1.90
C GLN A 173 21.39 -1.71 -1.01
N ALA A 174 20.52 -2.23 -0.13
CA ALA A 174 19.77 -1.41 0.82
C ALA A 174 20.71 -0.65 1.75
N LEU A 175 21.73 -1.33 2.28
CA LEU A 175 22.72 -0.75 3.18
C LEU A 175 23.52 0.36 2.48
N ALA A 176 23.98 0.13 1.26
CA ALA A 176 24.71 1.12 0.48
C ALA A 176 23.90 2.40 0.24
N ILE A 177 22.58 2.30 0.04
CA ILE A 177 21.72 3.48 -0.06
C ILE A 177 21.67 4.21 1.27
N LEU A 178 21.43 3.52 2.39
CA LEU A 178 21.33 4.13 3.71
C LEU A 178 22.64 4.81 4.15
N GLU A 179 23.79 4.22 3.83
CA GLU A 179 25.11 4.80 4.11
C GLU A 179 25.40 6.04 3.26
N SER A 180 24.80 6.16 2.09
CA SER A 180 24.94 7.33 1.21
C SER A 180 24.06 8.53 1.64
N MET A 181 23.09 8.30 2.52
CA MET A 181 22.16 9.33 2.97
C MET A 181 22.78 10.19 4.07
N PRO A 182 22.50 11.51 4.10
CA PRO A 182 22.93 12.35 5.21
C PRO A 182 22.26 11.89 6.53
N PRO A 183 22.96 12.06 7.67
CA PRO A 183 22.44 11.68 8.99
C PRO A 183 21.22 12.50 9.42
#